data_a2dd397fb40f93f2feb21fc5c3b14e6c
#
_entry.id   a2dd397fb40f93f2feb21fc5c3b14e6c
#
_cell.length_a   1.000
_cell.length_b   1.000
_cell.length_c   1.000
_cell.angle_alpha   90.00
_cell.angle_beta   90.00
_cell.angle_gamma   90.00
#
_symmetry.space_group_name_H-M   'P 1'
#
loop_
_entity.id
_entity.type
_entity.pdbx_description
1 polymer ?
#
loop_
_entity_poly.entity_id
_entity_poly.type
_entity_poly.pdbx_seq_one_letter_code
_entity_poly.pdbx_strand_id
1 'polypeptide(L)'
;MAAVLGVGIWAYLSAQARGNAPKYRTARVERGPLTAAISATGNLNAVTTVQVGSQVSGQIKELFVDFNSPVKQGMIIARIDPQIFEAQVTQATAEVETAKAAVLNQTATVEKARADVENARAALAQAKAQTAKADVARADAKRAFDRAAELFRRDLVAQADRDTAQANYESAVAQSDSARASEQALTAGIKSAQAQLRVQEAALQSARAQVDQKRAALVQAQTNLNYTTIRAPVNGVVVSRAVDVGQTVAASLSAPTLFTIAQDLTKMQVETSVDEADIGRVSLEDRATFTVDAFPGQPFNGVVTQIRKAAQVVQNVVTYTVVISVANPGEKLLPGMTANVKLVYDEKRDVLKVPNAALRYRPAGVDAPPAATGGPAGGGAAGGAPATGGRTSPEEIRERLVKGLGLSEEQQRKLDPILQDMRQQMSALRSAPETERQQRAASIREAMRARVRDILTPEQREKFDQSAAAASSGSGRSRGASAGRVYVVDEDGKPKAVSLTLGISDGTSTEVLRGDLKDGQDVIVGGGSASQRPGTGGTPRLRL
;
A
#
# COMPACT_ATOMS: atom_id res chain seq x y z
N MET A 1 53.13 77.93 -27.20
CA MET A 1 52.71 77.59 -25.84
C MET A 1 51.30 77.02 -25.78
N ALA A 2 50.28 77.58 -26.47
CA ALA A 2 48.89 77.10 -26.40
C ALA A 2 48.65 75.68 -27.01
N ALA A 3 49.38 75.28 -28.06
CA ALA A 3 49.22 73.98 -28.73
C ALA A 3 49.76 72.80 -27.87
N VAL A 4 50.80 73.03 -27.09
CA VAL A 4 51.39 72.00 -26.22
C VAL A 4 50.50 71.69 -24.99
N LEU A 5 49.82 72.72 -24.47
CA LEU A 5 48.83 72.59 -23.41
C LEU A 5 47.57 71.85 -23.88
N GLY A 6 47.12 72.08 -25.13
CA GLY A 6 45.96 71.32 -25.69
C GLY A 6 46.19 69.83 -25.88
N VAL A 7 47.39 69.47 -26.37
CA VAL A 7 47.77 68.03 -26.52
C VAL A 7 47.94 67.34 -25.14
N GLY A 8 48.50 68.08 -24.14
CA GLY A 8 48.63 67.53 -22.75
C GLY A 8 47.25 67.25 -22.08
N ILE A 9 46.32 68.22 -22.24
CA ILE A 9 44.94 68.08 -21.72
C ILE A 9 44.20 66.96 -22.45
N TRP A 10 44.34 66.84 -23.78
CA TRP A 10 43.74 65.73 -24.54
C TRP A 10 44.33 64.37 -24.18
N ALA A 11 45.65 64.30 -24.02
CA ALA A 11 46.30 63.04 -23.55
C ALA A 11 45.90 62.68 -22.12
N TYR A 12 45.78 63.67 -21.23
CA TYR A 12 45.35 63.43 -19.83
C TYR A 12 43.89 62.99 -19.79
N LEU A 13 42.98 63.60 -20.54
CA LEU A 13 41.56 63.21 -20.62
C LEU A 13 41.39 61.85 -21.28
N SER A 14 42.18 61.50 -22.31
CA SER A 14 42.16 60.20 -22.96
C SER A 14 42.73 59.07 -22.07
N ALA A 15 43.74 59.36 -21.24
CA ALA A 15 44.28 58.45 -20.25
C ALA A 15 43.32 58.22 -19.09
N GLN A 16 42.60 59.27 -18.66
CA GLN A 16 41.60 59.17 -17.60
C GLN A 16 40.34 58.41 -18.07
N ALA A 17 39.94 58.53 -19.36
CA ALA A 17 38.87 57.76 -19.96
C ALA A 17 39.19 56.23 -20.06
N ARG A 18 40.47 55.86 -20.25
CA ARG A 18 40.92 54.47 -20.28
C ARG A 18 41.05 53.81 -18.90
N GLY A 19 41.19 54.60 -17.81
CA GLY A 19 41.30 54.11 -16.44
C GLY A 19 39.98 53.69 -15.78
N ASN A 20 38.82 54.05 -16.36
CA ASN A 20 37.52 53.87 -15.71
C ASN A 20 36.64 52.79 -16.37
N ALA A 21 37.23 51.88 -17.17
CA ALA A 21 36.50 50.74 -17.69
C ALA A 21 36.09 49.82 -16.52
N PRO A 22 34.80 49.50 -16.37
CA PRO A 22 34.34 48.63 -15.29
C PRO A 22 35.03 47.27 -15.42
N LYS A 23 35.77 46.85 -14.37
CA LYS A 23 36.42 45.56 -14.35
C LYS A 23 35.34 44.47 -14.11
N TYR A 24 35.00 43.73 -15.17
CA TYR A 24 34.14 42.58 -15.08
C TYR A 24 34.95 41.34 -14.68
N ARG A 25 34.38 40.50 -13.81
CA ARG A 25 34.90 39.14 -13.57
C ARG A 25 34.26 38.27 -14.64
N THR A 26 35.05 37.60 -15.44
CA THR A 26 34.59 36.69 -16.50
C THR A 26 34.87 35.24 -16.10
N ALA A 27 34.08 34.34 -16.65
CA ALA A 27 34.32 32.92 -16.63
C ALA A 27 34.17 32.35 -18.03
N ARG A 28 34.95 31.36 -18.37
CA ARG A 28 34.92 30.75 -19.69
C ARG A 28 33.73 29.82 -19.84
N VAL A 29 33.14 29.83 -20.99
CA VAL A 29 32.18 28.82 -21.45
C VAL A 29 32.99 27.61 -21.91
N GLU A 30 32.71 26.44 -21.36
CA GLU A 30 33.47 25.22 -21.64
C GLU A 30 32.54 24.10 -22.09
N ARG A 31 33.06 23.19 -22.94
CA ARG A 31 32.42 21.93 -23.24
C ARG A 31 32.88 20.88 -22.23
N GLY A 32 31.94 20.08 -21.75
CA GLY A 32 32.27 18.99 -20.85
C GLY A 32 31.06 18.22 -20.36
N PRO A 33 31.27 17.20 -19.54
CA PRO A 33 30.19 16.43 -19.00
C PRO A 33 29.36 17.28 -18.03
N LEU A 34 28.05 17.08 -18.06
CA LEU A 34 27.10 17.68 -17.15
C LEU A 34 26.16 16.61 -16.62
N THR A 35 26.12 16.48 -15.30
CA THR A 35 25.31 15.47 -14.60
C THR A 35 24.24 16.17 -13.80
N ALA A 36 23.01 16.01 -14.19
CA ALA A 36 21.87 16.54 -13.45
C ALA A 36 21.47 15.55 -12.36
N ALA A 37 21.53 15.98 -11.11
CA ALA A 37 21.23 15.14 -9.96
C ALA A 37 20.29 15.83 -8.96
N ILE A 38 19.42 15.05 -8.35
CA ILE A 38 18.58 15.46 -7.23
C ILE A 38 19.27 15.04 -5.95
N SER A 39 19.41 15.98 -5.01
CA SER A 39 19.96 15.68 -3.68
C SER A 39 18.81 15.41 -2.71
N ALA A 40 18.87 14.29 -2.03
CA ALA A 40 17.87 13.88 -1.06
C ALA A 40 18.53 13.13 0.10
N THR A 41 17.88 13.07 1.25
CA THR A 41 18.34 12.31 2.40
C THR A 41 17.55 11.03 2.54
N GLY A 42 18.18 9.98 3.05
CA GLY A 42 17.54 8.69 3.26
C GLY A 42 18.16 7.90 4.39
N ASN A 43 17.50 6.81 4.76
CA ASN A 43 17.99 5.89 5.79
C ASN A 43 18.35 4.55 5.15
N LEU A 44 19.46 3.97 5.61
CA LEU A 44 19.86 2.63 5.23
C LEU A 44 19.06 1.59 6.03
N ASN A 45 18.51 0.62 5.32
CA ASN A 45 17.80 -0.52 5.90
C ASN A 45 18.28 -1.82 5.23
N ALA A 46 18.22 -2.94 5.93
CA ALA A 46 18.35 -4.23 5.26
C ALA A 46 17.13 -4.47 4.35
N VAL A 47 17.30 -5.20 3.26
CA VAL A 47 16.23 -5.47 2.29
C VAL A 47 15.04 -6.18 2.95
N THR A 48 15.33 -7.11 3.88
CA THR A 48 14.30 -7.82 4.64
C THR A 48 14.64 -7.76 6.12
N THR A 49 13.76 -7.10 6.88
CA THR A 49 13.79 -7.10 8.34
C THR A 49 12.53 -7.75 8.88
N VAL A 50 12.66 -8.67 9.83
CA VAL A 50 11.55 -9.34 10.48
C VAL A 50 11.53 -8.97 11.95
N GLN A 51 10.40 -8.44 12.40
CA GLN A 51 10.15 -8.16 13.81
C GLN A 51 9.58 -9.41 14.46
N VAL A 52 10.22 -9.91 15.50
CA VAL A 52 9.80 -11.06 16.28
C VAL A 52 9.21 -10.57 17.59
N GLY A 53 7.93 -10.85 17.80
CA GLY A 53 7.19 -10.53 19.02
C GLY A 53 6.78 -11.77 19.80
N SER A 54 6.15 -11.57 20.97
CA SER A 54 5.51 -12.63 21.73
C SER A 54 4.02 -12.75 21.37
N GLN A 55 3.52 -13.98 21.33
CA GLN A 55 2.09 -14.30 21.19
C GLN A 55 1.40 -14.58 22.52
N VAL A 56 2.19 -14.76 23.60
CA VAL A 56 1.71 -14.99 24.95
C VAL A 56 2.33 -14.01 25.93
N SER A 57 1.59 -13.64 26.95
CA SER A 57 2.08 -12.78 28.02
C SER A 57 2.82 -13.58 29.09
N GLY A 58 3.91 -13.05 29.60
CA GLY A 58 4.68 -13.69 30.67
C GLY A 58 6.02 -13.01 30.89
N GLN A 59 6.80 -13.51 31.85
CA GLN A 59 8.12 -13.03 32.16
C GLN A 59 9.17 -13.71 31.30
N ILE A 60 10.12 -12.97 30.72
CA ILE A 60 11.27 -13.55 30.02
C ILE A 60 12.17 -14.25 31.02
N LYS A 61 12.31 -15.57 30.88
CA LYS A 61 13.14 -16.42 31.75
C LYS A 61 14.58 -16.47 31.28
N GLU A 62 14.77 -16.68 29.97
CA GLU A 62 16.10 -16.86 29.37
C GLU A 62 16.16 -16.19 28.01
N LEU A 63 17.34 -15.62 27.71
CA LEU A 63 17.69 -15.12 26.38
C LEU A 63 18.88 -15.94 25.87
N PHE A 64 18.79 -16.46 24.65
CA PHE A 64 19.82 -17.29 24.03
C PHE A 64 20.65 -16.55 23.00
N VAL A 65 20.22 -15.35 22.62
CA VAL A 65 20.89 -14.48 21.63
C VAL A 65 20.98 -13.06 22.17
N ASP A 66 21.99 -12.35 21.70
CA ASP A 66 22.23 -10.94 22.00
C ASP A 66 22.35 -10.14 20.70
N PHE A 67 22.63 -8.84 20.80
CA PHE A 67 22.91 -7.99 19.65
C PHE A 67 23.98 -8.61 18.75
N ASN A 68 23.82 -8.46 17.44
CA ASN A 68 24.70 -8.97 16.38
C ASN A 68 24.89 -10.51 16.36
N SER A 69 24.08 -11.27 17.11
CA SER A 69 24.14 -12.74 17.09
C SER A 69 23.58 -13.28 15.78
N PRO A 70 24.31 -14.19 15.10
CA PRO A 70 23.76 -14.90 13.93
C PRO A 70 22.71 -15.91 14.37
N VAL A 71 21.57 -15.94 13.71
CA VAL A 71 20.46 -16.85 13.99
C VAL A 71 20.05 -17.62 12.75
N LYS A 72 19.62 -18.87 12.97
CA LYS A 72 19.06 -19.73 11.91
C LYS A 72 17.56 -19.87 12.13
N GLN A 73 16.82 -20.06 11.05
CA GLN A 73 15.39 -20.33 11.10
C GLN A 73 15.08 -21.50 12.05
N GLY A 74 14.13 -21.32 12.97
CA GLY A 74 13.75 -22.30 13.99
C GLY A 74 14.63 -22.30 15.24
N MET A 75 15.77 -21.60 15.27
CA MET A 75 16.63 -21.47 16.45
C MET A 75 15.87 -20.75 17.57
N ILE A 76 16.02 -21.24 18.79
CA ILE A 76 15.44 -20.62 20.00
C ILE A 76 16.22 -19.34 20.30
N ILE A 77 15.51 -18.22 20.41
CA ILE A 77 16.11 -16.91 20.69
C ILE A 77 15.77 -16.40 22.10
N ALA A 78 14.59 -16.76 22.60
CA ALA A 78 14.17 -16.43 23.97
C ALA A 78 13.18 -17.45 24.49
N ARG A 79 13.03 -17.52 25.81
CA ARG A 79 12.04 -18.35 26.51
C ARG A 79 11.31 -17.52 27.55
N ILE A 80 10.00 -17.52 27.45
CA ILE A 80 9.10 -17.03 28.50
C ILE A 80 8.97 -18.11 29.56
N ASP A 81 8.72 -17.76 30.83
CA ASP A 81 8.53 -18.75 31.88
C ASP A 81 7.36 -19.69 31.57
N PRO A 82 7.64 -21.00 31.35
CA PRO A 82 6.63 -21.96 30.93
C PRO A 82 5.76 -22.49 32.06
N GLN A 83 6.07 -22.23 33.33
CA GLN A 83 5.47 -22.92 34.49
C GLN A 83 3.94 -22.85 34.49
N ILE A 84 3.36 -21.69 34.23
CA ILE A 84 1.90 -21.52 34.18
C ILE A 84 1.29 -22.29 33.01
N PHE A 85 1.94 -22.29 31.86
CA PHE A 85 1.48 -22.99 30.65
C PHE A 85 1.64 -24.53 30.81
N GLU A 86 2.70 -25.01 31.44
CA GLU A 86 2.89 -26.44 31.78
C GLU A 86 1.80 -26.91 32.73
N ALA A 87 1.45 -26.12 33.75
CA ALA A 87 0.34 -26.42 34.64
C ALA A 87 -1.00 -26.51 33.90
N GLN A 88 -1.26 -25.56 32.95
CA GLN A 88 -2.46 -25.60 32.09
C GLN A 88 -2.52 -26.84 31.20
N VAL A 89 -1.39 -27.24 30.60
CA VAL A 89 -1.30 -28.48 29.81
C VAL A 89 -1.58 -29.71 30.69
N THR A 90 -1.02 -29.76 31.91
CA THR A 90 -1.25 -30.85 32.87
C THR A 90 -2.72 -30.91 33.26
N GLN A 91 -3.35 -29.79 33.58
CA GLN A 91 -4.77 -29.69 33.86
C GLN A 91 -5.62 -30.19 32.70
N ALA A 92 -5.39 -29.65 31.49
CA ALA A 92 -6.15 -30.05 30.29
C ALA A 92 -5.97 -31.54 29.97
N THR A 93 -4.78 -32.12 30.24
CA THR A 93 -4.52 -33.54 30.07
C THR A 93 -5.36 -34.37 31.05
N ALA A 94 -5.41 -33.97 32.33
CA ALA A 94 -6.25 -34.64 33.34
C ALA A 94 -7.75 -34.57 32.98
N GLU A 95 -8.20 -33.41 32.41
CA GLU A 95 -9.59 -33.28 31.94
C GLU A 95 -9.91 -34.23 30.78
N VAL A 96 -8.97 -34.43 29.83
CA VAL A 96 -9.13 -35.40 28.73
C VAL A 96 -9.22 -36.83 29.30
N GLU A 97 -8.38 -37.18 30.26
CA GLU A 97 -8.43 -38.54 30.89
C GLU A 97 -9.73 -38.74 31.65
N THR A 98 -10.22 -37.74 32.37
CA THR A 98 -11.53 -37.80 33.02
C THR A 98 -12.67 -38.00 32.00
N ALA A 99 -12.65 -37.27 30.90
CA ALA A 99 -13.64 -37.44 29.84
C ALA A 99 -13.56 -38.82 29.17
N LYS A 100 -12.36 -39.38 28.98
CA LYS A 100 -12.18 -40.75 28.48
C LYS A 100 -12.75 -41.78 29.44
N ALA A 101 -12.55 -41.62 30.76
CA ALA A 101 -13.14 -42.48 31.77
C ALA A 101 -14.68 -42.44 31.71
N ALA A 102 -15.27 -41.26 31.48
CA ALA A 102 -16.72 -41.15 31.29
C ALA A 102 -17.22 -41.89 30.03
N VAL A 103 -16.47 -41.88 28.92
CA VAL A 103 -16.76 -42.70 27.73
C VAL A 103 -16.72 -44.19 28.05
N LEU A 104 -15.72 -44.63 28.82
CA LEU A 104 -15.61 -46.03 29.22
C LEU A 104 -16.82 -46.47 30.07
N ASN A 105 -17.22 -45.67 31.05
CA ASN A 105 -18.40 -45.91 31.87
C ASN A 105 -19.68 -45.96 31.00
N GLN A 106 -19.82 -45.03 30.07
CA GLN A 106 -20.99 -45.01 29.17
C GLN A 106 -20.98 -46.21 28.20
N THR A 107 -19.81 -46.66 27.77
CA THR A 107 -19.68 -47.90 26.97
C THR A 107 -20.21 -49.11 27.73
N ALA A 108 -19.86 -49.25 29.03
CA ALA A 108 -20.36 -50.31 29.87
C ALA A 108 -21.89 -50.26 30.05
N THR A 109 -22.48 -49.03 30.14
CA THR A 109 -23.94 -48.87 30.21
C THR A 109 -24.63 -49.27 28.91
N VAL A 110 -24.03 -48.97 27.74
CA VAL A 110 -24.52 -49.42 26.42
C VAL A 110 -24.47 -50.95 26.31
N GLU A 111 -23.38 -51.61 26.76
CA GLU A 111 -23.27 -53.07 26.75
C GLU A 111 -24.33 -53.70 27.67
N LYS A 112 -24.58 -53.14 28.85
CA LYS A 112 -25.70 -53.56 29.71
C LYS A 112 -27.04 -53.42 28.98
N ALA A 113 -27.34 -52.29 28.37
CA ALA A 113 -28.60 -52.10 27.64
C ALA A 113 -28.72 -53.06 26.44
N ARG A 114 -27.63 -53.42 25.79
CA ARG A 114 -27.63 -54.47 24.73
C ARG A 114 -27.97 -55.84 25.31
N ALA A 115 -27.41 -56.20 26.44
CA ALA A 115 -27.76 -57.45 27.12
C ALA A 115 -29.23 -57.48 27.53
N ASP A 116 -29.80 -56.34 27.97
CA ASP A 116 -31.23 -56.26 28.33
C ASP A 116 -32.12 -56.48 27.10
N VAL A 117 -31.72 -55.96 25.92
CA VAL A 117 -32.45 -56.26 24.65
C VAL A 117 -32.37 -57.73 24.31
N GLU A 118 -31.22 -58.39 24.46
CA GLU A 118 -31.09 -59.81 24.20
C GLU A 118 -31.90 -60.67 25.19
N ASN A 119 -31.93 -60.27 26.46
CA ASN A 119 -32.79 -60.91 27.46
C ASN A 119 -34.29 -60.80 27.09
N ALA A 120 -34.73 -59.60 26.66
CA ALA A 120 -36.09 -59.39 26.20
C ALA A 120 -36.40 -60.22 24.93
N ARG A 121 -35.46 -60.39 24.02
CA ARG A 121 -35.61 -61.25 22.82
C ARG A 121 -35.75 -62.72 23.19
N ALA A 122 -34.92 -63.18 24.16
CA ALA A 122 -35.03 -64.58 24.66
C ALA A 122 -36.39 -64.86 25.32
N ALA A 123 -36.88 -63.88 26.13
CA ALA A 123 -38.21 -64.00 26.75
C ALA A 123 -39.35 -64.05 25.67
N LEU A 124 -39.22 -63.23 24.63
CA LEU A 124 -40.17 -63.28 23.50
C LEU A 124 -40.12 -64.63 22.76
N ALA A 125 -38.91 -65.17 22.54
CA ALA A 125 -38.77 -66.49 21.91
C ALA A 125 -39.45 -67.59 22.72
N GLN A 126 -39.31 -67.56 24.07
CA GLN A 126 -40.02 -68.49 24.99
C GLN A 126 -41.55 -68.30 24.88
N ALA A 127 -42.05 -67.05 24.87
CA ALA A 127 -43.50 -66.78 24.74
C ALA A 127 -44.04 -67.28 23.41
N LYS A 128 -43.32 -67.06 22.28
CA LYS A 128 -43.68 -67.57 20.95
C LYS A 128 -43.81 -69.09 20.95
N ALA A 129 -42.91 -69.83 21.62
CA ALA A 129 -43.02 -71.22 21.75
C ALA A 129 -44.26 -71.68 22.59
N GLN A 130 -44.61 -70.88 23.62
CA GLN A 130 -45.81 -71.12 24.43
C GLN A 130 -47.08 -70.80 23.62
N THR A 131 -47.12 -69.75 22.83
CA THR A 131 -48.22 -69.40 21.91
C THR A 131 -48.42 -70.55 20.89
N ALA A 132 -47.34 -71.01 20.27
CA ALA A 132 -47.40 -72.11 19.32
C ALA A 132 -48.00 -73.40 19.96
N LYS A 133 -47.59 -73.71 21.21
CA LYS A 133 -48.16 -74.85 21.97
C LYS A 133 -49.65 -74.65 22.23
N ALA A 134 -50.10 -73.45 22.62
CA ALA A 134 -51.50 -73.16 22.90
C ALA A 134 -52.35 -73.22 21.61
N ASP A 135 -51.79 -72.74 20.49
CA ASP A 135 -52.47 -72.79 19.18
C ASP A 135 -52.67 -74.22 18.67
N VAL A 136 -51.70 -75.13 18.90
CA VAL A 136 -51.84 -76.57 18.62
C VAL A 136 -52.94 -77.15 19.46
N ALA A 137 -52.94 -76.87 20.78
CA ALA A 137 -53.95 -77.38 21.72
C ALA A 137 -55.35 -76.90 21.33
N ARG A 138 -55.48 -75.62 20.93
CA ARG A 138 -56.74 -75.00 20.37
C ARG A 138 -57.19 -75.74 19.12
N ALA A 139 -56.30 -76.04 18.19
CA ALA A 139 -56.63 -76.75 16.95
C ALA A 139 -57.09 -78.17 17.23
N ASP A 140 -56.45 -78.88 18.25
CA ASP A 140 -56.90 -80.23 18.64
C ASP A 140 -58.24 -80.20 19.32
N ALA A 141 -58.50 -79.30 20.27
CA ALA A 141 -59.80 -79.14 20.93
C ALA A 141 -60.89 -78.77 19.92
N LYS A 142 -60.62 -77.94 18.92
CA LYS A 142 -61.53 -77.61 17.84
C LYS A 142 -61.90 -78.85 17.04
N ARG A 143 -60.96 -79.66 16.62
CA ARG A 143 -61.21 -80.92 15.91
C ARG A 143 -62.07 -81.92 16.73
N ALA A 144 -61.81 -81.96 18.08
CA ALA A 144 -62.61 -82.76 18.98
C ALA A 144 -64.04 -82.27 19.09
N PHE A 145 -64.23 -80.96 19.24
CA PHE A 145 -65.54 -80.31 19.24
C PHE A 145 -66.33 -80.55 17.91
N ASP A 146 -65.63 -80.26 16.78
CA ASP A 146 -66.23 -80.41 15.44
C ASP A 146 -66.73 -81.85 15.20
N ARG A 147 -65.95 -82.87 15.66
CA ARG A 147 -66.38 -84.32 15.66
C ARG A 147 -67.57 -84.58 16.58
N ALA A 148 -67.51 -84.10 17.84
CA ALA A 148 -68.61 -84.25 18.77
C ALA A 148 -69.90 -83.59 18.30
N ALA A 149 -69.81 -82.40 17.72
CA ALA A 149 -70.95 -81.70 17.16
C ALA A 149 -71.55 -82.42 15.94
N GLU A 150 -70.72 -83.05 15.09
CA GLU A 150 -71.18 -83.86 13.95
C GLU A 150 -71.88 -85.15 14.37
N LEU A 151 -71.30 -85.87 15.39
CA LEU A 151 -71.87 -87.06 15.96
C LEU A 151 -73.17 -86.77 16.70
N PHE A 152 -73.28 -85.68 17.45
CA PHE A 152 -74.53 -85.23 18.08
C PHE A 152 -75.66 -84.94 17.06
N ARG A 153 -75.35 -84.28 15.91
CA ARG A 153 -76.35 -84.10 14.82
C ARG A 153 -76.86 -85.38 14.26
N ARG A 154 -76.15 -86.51 14.43
CA ARG A 154 -76.53 -87.89 14.04
C ARG A 154 -77.13 -88.69 15.14
N ASP A 155 -77.38 -88.08 16.33
CA ASP A 155 -77.91 -88.75 17.53
C ASP A 155 -77.04 -89.87 18.05
N LEU A 156 -75.67 -89.84 17.83
CA LEU A 156 -74.70 -90.89 18.21
C LEU A 156 -73.99 -90.66 19.55
N VAL A 157 -74.14 -89.45 20.13
CA VAL A 157 -73.53 -89.04 21.41
C VAL A 157 -74.48 -88.22 22.25
N ALA A 158 -74.26 -88.19 23.61
CA ALA A 158 -75.10 -87.37 24.50
C ALA A 158 -74.83 -85.84 24.33
N GLN A 159 -75.83 -85.03 24.66
CA GLN A 159 -75.62 -83.52 24.68
C GLN A 159 -74.49 -83.10 25.65
N ALA A 160 -74.38 -83.75 26.75
CA ALA A 160 -73.34 -83.53 27.75
C ALA A 160 -71.92 -83.71 27.18
N ASP A 161 -71.66 -84.66 26.28
CA ASP A 161 -70.40 -84.91 25.62
C ASP A 161 -70.03 -83.76 24.65
N ARG A 162 -71.03 -83.25 23.85
CA ARG A 162 -70.89 -82.09 22.96
C ARG A 162 -70.60 -80.84 23.77
N ASP A 163 -71.33 -80.61 24.91
CA ASP A 163 -71.16 -79.42 25.75
C ASP A 163 -69.80 -79.43 26.45
N THR A 164 -69.30 -80.59 26.85
CA THR A 164 -67.97 -80.83 27.43
C THR A 164 -66.90 -80.51 26.39
N ALA A 165 -67.07 -81.00 25.13
CA ALA A 165 -66.12 -80.72 24.05
C ALA A 165 -66.13 -79.20 23.66
N GLN A 166 -67.26 -78.50 23.71
CA GLN A 166 -67.38 -77.08 23.52
C GLN A 166 -66.67 -76.29 24.59
N ALA A 167 -66.92 -76.65 25.88
CA ALA A 167 -66.21 -75.96 27.01
C ALA A 167 -64.69 -76.11 26.94
N ASN A 168 -64.24 -77.32 26.54
CA ASN A 168 -62.79 -77.57 26.33
C ASN A 168 -62.21 -76.71 25.19
N TYR A 169 -62.97 -76.60 24.08
CA TYR A 169 -62.54 -75.68 22.95
C TYR A 169 -62.52 -74.25 23.38
N GLU A 170 -63.53 -73.74 24.08
CA GLU A 170 -63.59 -72.34 24.58
C GLU A 170 -62.43 -72.05 25.56
N SER A 171 -62.14 -73.02 26.44
CA SER A 171 -61.02 -72.94 27.34
C SER A 171 -59.68 -72.88 26.58
N ALA A 172 -59.49 -73.70 25.53
CA ALA A 172 -58.32 -73.70 24.70
C ALA A 172 -58.19 -72.35 23.85
N VAL A 173 -59.27 -71.78 23.43
CA VAL A 173 -59.33 -70.43 22.76
C VAL A 173 -58.83 -69.41 23.77
N ALA A 174 -59.45 -69.35 24.96
CA ALA A 174 -59.00 -68.38 26.00
C ALA A 174 -57.53 -68.51 26.36
N GLN A 175 -56.99 -69.78 26.46
CA GLN A 175 -55.57 -70.04 26.71
C GLN A 175 -54.67 -69.53 25.55
N SER A 176 -55.10 -69.76 24.28
CA SER A 176 -54.35 -69.26 23.12
C SER A 176 -54.34 -67.72 23.06
N ASP A 177 -55.50 -67.06 23.34
CA ASP A 177 -55.59 -65.62 23.35
C ASP A 177 -54.78 -64.99 24.47
N SER A 178 -54.75 -65.59 25.66
CA SER A 178 -53.87 -65.19 26.77
C SER A 178 -52.41 -65.31 26.40
N ALA A 179 -51.98 -66.38 25.74
CA ALA A 179 -50.60 -66.57 25.29
C ALA A 179 -50.21 -65.52 24.26
N ARG A 180 -51.09 -65.21 23.31
CA ARG A 180 -50.90 -64.14 22.30
C ARG A 180 -50.79 -62.76 22.94
N ALA A 181 -51.62 -62.46 23.91
CA ALA A 181 -51.55 -61.21 24.65
C ALA A 181 -50.21 -61.05 25.36
N SER A 182 -49.68 -62.16 25.99
CA SER A 182 -48.37 -62.19 26.58
C SER A 182 -47.24 -61.97 25.57
N GLU A 183 -47.32 -62.59 24.37
CA GLU A 183 -46.37 -62.37 23.26
C GLU A 183 -46.38 -60.92 22.80
N GLN A 184 -47.56 -60.31 22.66
CA GLN A 184 -47.68 -58.90 22.30
C GLN A 184 -47.05 -57.96 23.36
N ALA A 185 -47.29 -58.24 24.65
CA ALA A 185 -46.73 -57.51 25.75
C ALA A 185 -45.19 -57.56 25.74
N LEU A 186 -44.60 -58.76 25.51
CA LEU A 186 -43.16 -58.94 25.41
C LEU A 186 -42.57 -58.27 24.14
N THR A 187 -43.34 -58.26 23.04
CA THR A 187 -42.94 -57.51 21.83
C THR A 187 -42.86 -56.01 22.11
N ALA A 188 -43.80 -55.45 22.88
CA ALA A 188 -43.74 -54.07 23.33
C ALA A 188 -42.55 -53.83 24.28
N GLY A 189 -42.25 -54.82 25.14
CA GLY A 189 -41.07 -54.82 26.02
C GLY A 189 -39.77 -54.73 25.24
N ILE A 190 -39.60 -55.47 24.14
CA ILE A 190 -38.43 -55.35 23.26
C ILE A 190 -38.31 -53.92 22.67
N LYS A 191 -39.43 -53.37 22.18
CA LYS A 191 -39.41 -51.99 21.66
C LYS A 191 -38.94 -50.97 22.72
N SER A 192 -39.38 -51.13 23.96
CA SER A 192 -38.95 -50.32 25.09
C SER A 192 -37.48 -50.48 25.38
N ALA A 193 -36.98 -51.73 25.47
CA ALA A 193 -35.55 -52.01 25.68
C ALA A 193 -34.66 -51.45 24.55
N GLN A 194 -35.14 -51.57 23.29
CA GLN A 194 -34.46 -50.97 22.14
C GLN A 194 -34.45 -49.43 22.19
N ALA A 195 -35.55 -48.82 22.64
CA ALA A 195 -35.60 -47.36 22.83
C ALA A 195 -34.57 -46.92 23.90
N GLN A 196 -34.51 -47.68 25.01
CA GLN A 196 -33.53 -47.44 26.08
C GLN A 196 -32.07 -47.60 25.58
N LEU A 197 -31.77 -48.63 24.77
CA LEU A 197 -30.48 -48.80 24.12
C LEU A 197 -30.11 -47.57 23.28
N ARG A 198 -31.02 -47.08 22.45
CA ARG A 198 -30.76 -45.86 21.64
C ARG A 198 -30.47 -44.64 22.49
N VAL A 199 -31.11 -44.47 23.65
CA VAL A 199 -30.81 -43.38 24.60
C VAL A 199 -29.39 -43.52 25.13
N GLN A 200 -28.96 -44.76 25.50
CA GLN A 200 -27.59 -44.97 25.97
C GLN A 200 -26.55 -44.77 24.86
N GLU A 201 -26.86 -45.18 23.63
CA GLU A 201 -25.98 -44.93 22.47
C GLU A 201 -25.83 -43.45 22.17
N ALA A 202 -26.93 -42.67 22.27
CA ALA A 202 -26.89 -41.21 22.14
C ALA A 202 -26.05 -40.54 23.27
N ALA A 203 -26.18 -41.06 24.51
CA ALA A 203 -25.37 -40.61 25.64
C ALA A 203 -23.87 -40.94 25.46
N LEU A 204 -23.55 -42.10 24.87
CA LEU A 204 -22.18 -42.45 24.50
C LEU A 204 -21.61 -41.51 23.45
N GLN A 205 -22.42 -41.17 22.43
CA GLN A 205 -22.02 -40.18 21.41
C GLN A 205 -21.74 -38.83 22.03
N SER A 206 -22.57 -38.37 22.97
CA SER A 206 -22.38 -37.12 23.71
C SER A 206 -21.07 -37.17 24.55
N ALA A 207 -20.79 -38.29 25.24
CA ALA A 207 -19.56 -38.47 26.00
C ALA A 207 -18.31 -38.42 25.09
N ARG A 208 -18.37 -39.00 23.89
CA ARG A 208 -17.30 -38.92 22.90
C ARG A 208 -17.07 -37.46 22.41
N ALA A 209 -18.13 -36.75 22.11
CA ALA A 209 -18.02 -35.34 21.74
C ALA A 209 -17.38 -34.48 22.86
N GLN A 210 -17.65 -34.86 24.13
CA GLN A 210 -16.99 -34.23 25.29
C GLN A 210 -15.48 -34.48 25.31
N VAL A 211 -15.03 -35.69 24.96
CA VAL A 211 -13.59 -36.00 24.82
C VAL A 211 -12.97 -35.13 23.72
N ASP A 212 -13.62 -34.97 22.57
CA ASP A 212 -13.09 -34.18 21.48
C ASP A 212 -13.02 -32.69 21.87
N GLN A 213 -13.99 -32.16 22.59
CA GLN A 213 -13.95 -30.81 23.17
C GLN A 213 -12.76 -30.62 24.11
N LYS A 214 -12.52 -31.59 25.02
CA LYS A 214 -11.38 -31.54 25.97
C LYS A 214 -10.04 -31.70 25.25
N ARG A 215 -9.97 -32.51 24.19
CA ARG A 215 -8.79 -32.60 23.33
C ARG A 215 -8.47 -31.28 22.65
N ALA A 216 -9.48 -30.57 22.14
CA ALA A 216 -9.28 -29.25 21.54
C ALA A 216 -8.72 -28.24 22.57
N ALA A 217 -9.22 -28.27 23.80
CA ALA A 217 -8.68 -27.47 24.91
C ALA A 217 -7.21 -27.82 25.23
N LEU A 218 -6.87 -29.14 25.24
CA LEU A 218 -5.49 -29.59 25.43
C LEU A 218 -4.56 -29.09 24.32
N VAL A 219 -4.98 -29.17 23.04
CA VAL A 219 -4.21 -28.63 21.89
C VAL A 219 -3.99 -27.12 22.04
N GLN A 220 -5.00 -26.38 22.49
CA GLN A 220 -4.86 -24.96 22.76
C GLN A 220 -3.82 -24.67 23.85
N ALA A 221 -3.86 -25.43 24.97
CA ALA A 221 -2.87 -25.28 26.05
C ALA A 221 -1.45 -25.62 25.58
N GLN A 222 -1.30 -26.69 24.80
CA GLN A 222 -0.02 -27.08 24.19
C GLN A 222 0.51 -26.03 23.21
N THR A 223 -0.37 -25.41 22.41
CA THR A 223 0.00 -24.34 21.48
C THR A 223 0.50 -23.11 22.25
N ASN A 224 -0.18 -22.73 23.33
CA ASN A 224 0.24 -21.64 24.19
C ASN A 224 1.60 -21.93 24.86
N LEU A 225 1.83 -23.17 25.29
CA LEU A 225 3.13 -23.60 25.83
C LEU A 225 4.22 -23.51 24.73
N ASN A 226 3.93 -23.91 23.51
CA ASN A 226 4.89 -23.78 22.41
C ASN A 226 5.25 -22.31 22.13
N TYR A 227 4.29 -21.39 22.27
CA TYR A 227 4.52 -19.95 22.09
C TYR A 227 5.40 -19.32 23.19
N THR A 228 5.60 -20.01 24.33
CA THR A 228 6.58 -19.57 25.34
C THR A 228 8.01 -19.67 24.83
N THR A 229 8.26 -20.52 23.83
CA THR A 229 9.57 -20.71 23.21
C THR A 229 9.61 -19.88 21.92
N ILE A 230 10.25 -18.72 21.99
CA ILE A 230 10.36 -17.77 20.87
C ILE A 230 11.48 -18.23 19.94
N ARG A 231 11.18 -18.39 18.66
CA ARG A 231 12.10 -18.88 17.64
C ARG A 231 12.30 -17.85 16.54
N ALA A 232 13.50 -17.84 15.94
CA ALA A 232 13.78 -17.03 14.76
C ALA A 232 12.97 -17.54 13.56
N PRO A 233 12.17 -16.68 12.88
CA PRO A 233 11.39 -17.08 11.71
C PRO A 233 12.22 -17.18 10.42
N VAL A 234 13.41 -16.53 10.39
CA VAL A 234 14.32 -16.46 9.24
C VAL A 234 15.76 -16.62 9.67
N ASN A 235 16.63 -16.97 8.70
CA ASN A 235 18.08 -16.88 8.91
C ASN A 235 18.50 -15.41 8.87
N GLY A 236 19.45 -14.99 9.70
CA GLY A 236 19.93 -13.61 9.68
C GLY A 236 20.73 -13.24 10.91
N VAL A 237 20.79 -11.95 11.19
CA VAL A 237 21.50 -11.38 12.34
C VAL A 237 20.53 -10.54 13.17
N VAL A 238 20.60 -10.64 14.49
CA VAL A 238 19.81 -9.81 15.41
C VAL A 238 20.32 -8.38 15.38
N VAL A 239 19.51 -7.46 14.84
CA VAL A 239 19.86 -6.02 14.75
C VAL A 239 19.51 -5.30 16.05
N SER A 240 18.35 -5.63 16.63
CA SER A 240 17.94 -5.01 17.90
C SER A 240 17.26 -6.02 18.82
N ARG A 241 17.47 -5.82 20.11
CA ARG A 241 16.86 -6.53 21.23
C ARG A 241 16.15 -5.50 22.12
N ALA A 242 14.84 -5.63 22.25
CA ALA A 242 14.01 -4.69 23.00
C ALA A 242 13.53 -5.26 24.34
N VAL A 243 14.12 -6.37 24.82
CA VAL A 243 13.73 -7.07 26.05
C VAL A 243 14.93 -7.56 26.84
N ASP A 244 14.76 -7.62 28.16
CA ASP A 244 15.76 -8.15 29.10
C ASP A 244 15.23 -9.36 29.87
N VAL A 245 16.17 -10.14 30.45
CA VAL A 245 15.81 -11.27 31.34
C VAL A 245 15.10 -10.72 32.57
N GLY A 246 14.00 -11.34 32.95
CA GLY A 246 13.16 -10.88 34.06
C GLY A 246 12.11 -9.86 33.68
N GLN A 247 12.14 -9.32 32.48
CA GLN A 247 11.12 -8.38 31.99
C GLN A 247 9.80 -9.10 31.69
N THR A 248 8.69 -8.50 32.11
CA THR A 248 7.35 -9.00 31.75
C THR A 248 6.87 -8.41 30.45
N VAL A 249 6.46 -9.28 29.51
CA VAL A 249 5.86 -8.89 28.23
C VAL A 249 4.36 -9.17 28.26
N ALA A 250 3.57 -8.22 27.76
CA ALA A 250 2.13 -8.30 27.67
C ALA A 250 1.69 -8.30 26.19
N ALA A 251 1.14 -9.43 25.74
CA ALA A 251 0.70 -9.61 24.34
C ALA A 251 -0.81 -9.39 24.14
N SER A 252 -1.53 -8.93 25.18
CA SER A 252 -2.99 -8.87 25.17
C SER A 252 -3.59 -7.75 24.31
N LEU A 253 -2.89 -6.62 24.14
CA LEU A 253 -3.38 -5.44 23.37
C LEU A 253 -2.58 -5.22 22.09
N SER A 254 -1.29 -5.48 22.10
CA SER A 254 -0.39 -5.42 20.94
C SER A 254 0.77 -6.36 21.19
N ALA A 255 1.18 -7.11 20.16
CA ALA A 255 2.38 -7.95 20.26
C ALA A 255 3.62 -7.03 20.32
N PRO A 256 4.31 -6.93 21.48
CA PRO A 256 5.52 -6.11 21.57
C PRO A 256 6.62 -6.75 20.72
N THR A 257 7.37 -5.93 19.98
CA THR A 257 8.56 -6.38 19.27
C THR A 257 9.65 -6.68 20.29
N LEU A 258 10.14 -7.92 20.30
CA LEU A 258 11.21 -8.37 21.19
C LEU A 258 12.57 -8.31 20.51
N PHE A 259 12.62 -8.73 19.25
CA PHE A 259 13.82 -8.74 18.42
C PHE A 259 13.52 -8.25 17.01
N THR A 260 14.49 -7.57 16.40
CA THR A 260 14.48 -7.28 14.96
C THR A 260 15.61 -8.07 14.32
N ILE A 261 15.30 -8.92 13.36
CA ILE A 261 16.26 -9.76 12.65
C ILE A 261 16.37 -9.26 11.21
N ALA A 262 17.59 -8.94 10.76
CA ALA A 262 17.89 -8.67 9.36
C ALA A 262 18.33 -9.96 8.68
N GLN A 263 17.73 -10.28 7.54
CA GLN A 263 17.98 -11.54 6.86
C GLN A 263 19.35 -11.58 6.19
N ASP A 264 19.76 -10.50 5.52
CA ASP A 264 21.01 -10.41 4.77
C ASP A 264 21.54 -8.97 4.83
N LEU A 265 22.67 -8.77 5.49
CA LEU A 265 23.32 -7.46 5.59
C LEU A 265 24.26 -7.17 4.40
N THR A 266 24.50 -8.15 3.53
CA THR A 266 25.28 -7.94 2.31
C THR A 266 24.50 -7.19 1.23
N LYS A 267 23.16 -7.20 1.34
CA LYS A 267 22.24 -6.47 0.47
C LYS A 267 21.46 -5.47 1.30
N MET A 268 21.70 -4.22 1.03
CA MET A 268 21.07 -3.11 1.72
C MET A 268 20.18 -2.30 0.77
N GLN A 269 19.28 -1.54 1.32
CA GLN A 269 18.50 -0.55 0.59
C GLN A 269 18.57 0.79 1.30
N VAL A 270 18.65 1.87 0.51
CA VAL A 270 18.47 3.23 1.00
C VAL A 270 17.05 3.67 0.68
N GLU A 271 16.29 3.98 1.69
CA GLU A 271 14.95 4.58 1.56
C GLU A 271 15.10 6.09 1.61
N THR A 272 15.01 6.73 0.45
CA THR A 272 15.29 8.15 0.26
C THR A 272 14.00 8.92 0.09
N SER A 273 13.83 10.03 0.81
CA SER A 273 12.69 10.92 0.68
C SER A 273 12.96 11.98 -0.38
N VAL A 274 12.22 11.93 -1.48
CA VAL A 274 12.31 12.86 -2.62
C VAL A 274 11.06 13.74 -2.66
N ASP A 275 11.23 15.03 -2.85
CA ASP A 275 10.14 15.99 -2.91
C ASP A 275 9.24 15.76 -4.14
N GLU A 276 7.94 16.09 -4.02
CA GLU A 276 6.95 16.00 -5.11
C GLU A 276 7.39 16.76 -6.37
N ALA A 277 8.09 17.90 -6.21
CA ALA A 277 8.57 18.73 -7.32
C ALA A 277 9.60 17.99 -8.19
N ASP A 278 10.35 17.04 -7.62
CA ASP A 278 11.49 16.39 -8.28
C ASP A 278 11.22 14.93 -8.65
N ILE A 279 10.23 14.26 -7.99
CA ILE A 279 9.96 12.82 -8.21
C ILE A 279 9.60 12.49 -9.67
N GLY A 280 8.99 13.45 -10.40
CA GLY A 280 8.64 13.27 -11.82
C GLY A 280 9.83 13.15 -12.76
N ARG A 281 11.05 13.38 -12.29
CA ARG A 281 12.32 13.26 -13.05
C ARG A 281 13.04 11.96 -12.77
N VAL A 282 12.74 11.31 -11.62
CA VAL A 282 13.37 10.06 -11.20
C VAL A 282 12.72 8.89 -11.93
N SER A 283 13.54 8.02 -12.49
CA SER A 283 13.12 6.81 -13.19
C SER A 283 13.68 5.55 -12.50
N LEU A 284 13.08 4.41 -12.81
CA LEU A 284 13.64 3.12 -12.42
C LEU A 284 14.99 2.92 -13.13
N GLU A 285 15.93 2.24 -12.46
CA GLU A 285 17.29 1.99 -12.93
C GLU A 285 18.21 3.23 -12.97
N ASP A 286 17.73 4.41 -12.53
CA ASP A 286 18.59 5.57 -12.36
C ASP A 286 19.73 5.26 -11.39
N ARG A 287 20.91 5.79 -11.72
CA ARG A 287 22.10 5.67 -10.86
C ARG A 287 21.97 6.60 -9.68
N ALA A 288 22.27 6.06 -8.51
CA ALA A 288 22.38 6.83 -7.28
C ALA A 288 23.78 6.74 -6.73
N THR A 289 24.32 7.86 -6.31
CA THR A 289 25.56 7.92 -5.54
C THR A 289 25.22 8.52 -4.19
N PHE A 290 25.69 7.90 -3.11
CA PHE A 290 25.43 8.41 -1.78
C PHE A 290 26.66 8.34 -0.89
N THR A 291 26.68 9.19 0.12
CA THR A 291 27.67 9.17 1.19
C THR A 291 26.94 8.98 2.51
N VAL A 292 27.58 8.29 3.43
CA VAL A 292 27.09 8.14 4.80
C VAL A 292 28.03 8.90 5.74
N ASP A 293 27.46 9.49 6.79
CA ASP A 293 28.24 10.32 7.72
C ASP A 293 29.31 9.51 8.49
N ALA A 294 29.07 8.19 8.61
CA ALA A 294 30.05 7.28 9.22
C ALA A 294 31.33 7.07 8.38
N PHE A 295 31.29 7.29 7.05
CA PHE A 295 32.43 7.14 6.15
C PHE A 295 32.57 8.38 5.26
N PRO A 296 33.06 9.51 5.83
CA PRO A 296 33.19 10.75 5.08
C PRO A 296 34.20 10.58 3.94
N GLY A 297 33.84 11.05 2.75
CA GLY A 297 34.69 10.98 1.56
C GLY A 297 34.69 9.64 0.80
N GLN A 298 33.93 8.63 1.25
CA GLN A 298 33.74 7.37 0.52
C GLN A 298 32.35 7.36 -0.14
N PRO A 299 32.26 7.55 -1.45
CA PRO A 299 30.99 7.42 -2.15
C PRO A 299 30.63 5.95 -2.35
N PHE A 300 29.37 5.64 -2.14
CA PHE A 300 28.76 4.36 -2.44
C PHE A 300 27.82 4.50 -3.66
N ASN A 301 27.72 3.45 -4.45
CA ASN A 301 26.88 3.43 -5.63
C ASN A 301 25.68 2.51 -5.38
N GLY A 302 24.54 2.92 -5.90
CA GLY A 302 23.30 2.14 -5.90
C GLY A 302 22.49 2.40 -7.15
N VAL A 303 21.39 1.66 -7.27
CA VAL A 303 20.45 1.77 -8.40
C VAL A 303 19.04 1.87 -7.85
N VAL A 304 18.23 2.75 -8.43
CA VAL A 304 16.83 2.90 -8.08
C VAL A 304 16.06 1.65 -8.51
N THR A 305 15.52 0.92 -7.55
CA THR A 305 14.76 -0.31 -7.80
C THR A 305 13.26 -0.10 -7.72
N GLN A 306 12.82 0.86 -6.90
CA GLN A 306 11.40 1.09 -6.68
C GLN A 306 11.12 2.55 -6.31
N ILE A 307 10.02 3.08 -6.81
CA ILE A 307 9.43 4.35 -6.37
C ILE A 307 8.09 4.02 -5.71
N ARG A 308 7.98 4.28 -4.40
CA ARG A 308 6.73 4.04 -3.65
C ARG A 308 5.70 5.09 -4.04
N LYS A 309 4.51 4.65 -4.44
CA LYS A 309 3.43 5.55 -4.90
C LYS A 309 2.67 6.24 -3.76
N ALA A 310 2.83 5.76 -2.52
CA ALA A 310 2.25 6.40 -1.35
C ALA A 310 3.09 7.62 -0.96
N ALA A 311 2.48 8.81 -1.01
CA ALA A 311 3.10 10.02 -0.52
C ALA A 311 3.16 10.03 1.01
N GLN A 312 4.22 10.63 1.56
CA GLN A 312 4.36 10.92 2.98
C GLN A 312 4.42 12.44 3.17
N VAL A 313 3.78 12.93 4.21
CA VAL A 313 3.86 14.35 4.55
C VAL A 313 4.80 14.51 5.72
N VAL A 314 5.99 15.05 5.46
CA VAL A 314 7.00 15.33 6.47
C VAL A 314 7.14 16.85 6.59
N GLN A 315 6.88 17.40 7.77
CA GLN A 315 6.95 18.86 8.04
C GLN A 315 6.17 19.71 7.02
N ASN A 316 4.96 19.30 6.65
CA ASN A 316 4.11 19.93 5.63
C ASN A 316 4.66 19.89 4.19
N VAL A 317 5.69 19.12 3.91
CA VAL A 317 6.20 18.86 2.55
C VAL A 317 5.78 17.47 2.12
N VAL A 318 5.22 17.36 0.93
CA VAL A 318 4.85 16.08 0.32
C VAL A 318 6.09 15.45 -0.29
N THR A 319 6.44 14.27 0.20
CA THR A 319 7.61 13.51 -0.27
C THR A 319 7.21 12.11 -0.69
N TYR A 320 7.98 11.53 -1.59
CA TYR A 320 7.84 10.15 -2.05
C TYR A 320 9.09 9.35 -1.69
N THR A 321 8.91 8.11 -1.25
CA THR A 321 10.03 7.24 -0.92
C THR A 321 10.56 6.56 -2.18
N VAL A 322 11.82 6.80 -2.49
CA VAL A 322 12.59 6.12 -3.54
C VAL A 322 13.49 5.09 -2.87
N VAL A 323 13.41 3.84 -3.30
CA VAL A 323 14.21 2.72 -2.79
C VAL A 323 15.37 2.47 -3.73
N ILE A 324 16.58 2.53 -3.19
CA ILE A 324 17.83 2.34 -3.92
C ILE A 324 18.49 1.07 -3.39
N SER A 325 18.76 0.12 -4.26
CA SER A 325 19.48 -1.11 -3.91
C SER A 325 20.99 -0.85 -3.87
N VAL A 326 21.63 -1.37 -2.83
CA VAL A 326 23.05 -1.18 -2.55
C VAL A 326 23.68 -2.51 -2.18
N ALA A 327 24.80 -2.84 -2.79
CA ALA A 327 25.63 -3.97 -2.40
C ALA A 327 26.55 -3.56 -1.22
N ASN A 328 26.59 -4.39 -0.19
CA ASN A 328 27.40 -4.18 1.02
C ASN A 328 28.31 -5.40 1.31
N PRO A 329 29.26 -5.75 0.41
CA PRO A 329 30.02 -7.00 0.50
C PRO A 329 30.95 -7.10 1.73
N GLY A 330 31.16 -6.02 2.43
CA GLY A 330 32.00 -5.98 3.64
C GLY A 330 31.22 -5.66 4.92
N GLU A 331 29.89 -5.66 4.87
CA GLU A 331 28.99 -5.33 5.99
C GLU A 331 29.34 -4.01 6.70
N LYS A 332 29.98 -3.07 5.96
CA LYS A 332 30.37 -1.76 6.49
C LYS A 332 29.15 -0.85 6.73
N LEU A 333 28.16 -0.97 5.86
CA LEU A 333 26.92 -0.23 5.97
C LEU A 333 26.01 -0.94 6.97
N LEU A 334 25.56 -0.20 7.98
CA LEU A 334 24.69 -0.75 9.03
C LEU A 334 23.27 -0.18 8.89
N PRO A 335 22.24 -0.97 9.22
CA PRO A 335 20.86 -0.49 9.28
C PRO A 335 20.73 0.71 10.24
N GLY A 336 19.96 1.73 9.82
CA GLY A 336 19.75 2.95 10.59
C GLY A 336 20.76 4.09 10.29
N MET A 337 21.79 3.87 9.46
CA MET A 337 22.68 4.95 9.02
C MET A 337 21.93 5.92 8.11
N THR A 338 22.22 7.22 8.26
CA THR A 338 21.72 8.27 7.38
C THR A 338 22.61 8.40 6.15
N ALA A 339 21.99 8.47 4.98
CA ALA A 339 22.65 8.63 3.70
C ALA A 339 22.27 9.95 3.03
N ASN A 340 23.27 10.67 2.53
CA ASN A 340 23.08 11.82 1.65
C ASN A 340 23.19 11.34 0.20
N VAL A 341 22.04 11.27 -0.49
CA VAL A 341 21.89 10.63 -1.80
C VAL A 341 21.84 11.67 -2.91
N LYS A 342 22.55 11.40 -3.99
CA LYS A 342 22.45 12.11 -5.27
C LYS A 342 21.90 11.15 -6.33
N LEU A 343 20.66 11.39 -6.75
CA LEU A 343 19.97 10.65 -7.80
C LEU A 343 20.30 11.29 -9.14
N VAL A 344 21.02 10.59 -10.00
CA VAL A 344 21.39 11.07 -11.33
C VAL A 344 20.26 10.71 -12.29
N TYR A 345 19.51 11.72 -12.74
CA TYR A 345 18.38 11.53 -13.66
C TYR A 345 18.70 11.88 -15.12
N ASP A 346 19.81 12.61 -15.37
CA ASP A 346 20.27 12.89 -16.74
C ASP A 346 21.79 13.10 -16.74
N GLU A 347 22.49 12.52 -17.71
CA GLU A 347 23.93 12.64 -17.88
C GLU A 347 24.24 12.89 -19.35
N LYS A 348 24.88 14.01 -19.63
CA LYS A 348 25.36 14.37 -20.96
C LYS A 348 26.86 14.56 -20.97
N ARG A 349 27.55 13.95 -21.93
CA ARG A 349 29.03 13.88 -21.92
C ARG A 349 29.74 15.06 -22.57
N ASP A 350 29.11 15.70 -23.58
CA ASP A 350 29.72 16.78 -24.34
C ASP A 350 28.71 17.89 -24.64
N VAL A 351 28.47 18.74 -23.64
CA VAL A 351 27.54 19.87 -23.76
C VAL A 351 28.27 21.17 -23.46
N LEU A 352 27.84 22.23 -24.15
CA LEU A 352 28.29 23.59 -23.86
C LEU A 352 27.64 24.04 -22.54
N LYS A 353 28.44 24.33 -21.53
CA LYS A 353 27.99 24.71 -20.18
C LYS A 353 28.40 26.13 -19.82
N VAL A 354 27.50 26.82 -19.15
CA VAL A 354 27.71 28.18 -18.65
C VAL A 354 27.55 28.18 -17.14
N PRO A 355 28.48 28.80 -16.38
CA PRO A 355 28.35 28.92 -14.93
C PRO A 355 27.05 29.62 -14.54
N ASN A 356 26.33 29.11 -13.55
CA ASN A 356 25.07 29.68 -13.07
C ASN A 356 25.22 31.11 -12.55
N ALA A 357 26.44 31.51 -12.13
CA ALA A 357 26.77 32.88 -11.74
C ALA A 357 26.57 33.86 -12.91
N ALA A 358 26.86 33.44 -14.16
CA ALA A 358 26.66 34.28 -15.33
C ALA A 358 25.17 34.50 -15.66
N LEU A 359 24.33 33.50 -15.39
CA LEU A 359 22.86 33.61 -15.59
C LEU A 359 22.20 34.51 -14.55
N ARG A 360 22.80 34.69 -13.40
CA ARG A 360 22.31 35.54 -12.31
C ARG A 360 22.84 36.97 -12.41
N TYR A 361 23.91 37.20 -13.16
CA TYR A 361 24.53 38.51 -13.28
C TYR A 361 23.63 39.46 -14.10
N ARG A 362 23.45 40.72 -13.61
CA ARG A 362 22.76 41.80 -14.30
C ARG A 362 23.61 43.07 -14.19
N PRO A 363 24.07 43.65 -15.33
CA PRO A 363 24.82 44.89 -15.30
C PRO A 363 23.93 46.06 -14.83
N ALA A 364 24.51 46.97 -14.03
CA ALA A 364 23.81 48.16 -13.61
C ALA A 364 23.67 49.11 -14.81
N GLY A 365 22.45 49.59 -15.11
CA GLY A 365 22.17 50.58 -16.16
C GLY A 365 21.59 50.05 -17.48
N VAL A 366 21.22 48.76 -17.53
CA VAL A 366 20.48 48.24 -18.68
C VAL A 366 19.01 48.05 -18.28
N ASP A 367 18.11 48.91 -18.81
CA ASP A 367 16.68 48.81 -18.58
C ASP A 367 16.15 47.46 -19.07
N ALA A 368 15.48 46.76 -18.15
CA ALA A 368 14.90 45.46 -18.43
C ALA A 368 13.58 45.63 -19.22
N PRO A 369 13.39 44.93 -20.35
CA PRO A 369 12.05 44.70 -20.85
C PRO A 369 11.27 43.86 -19.82
N PRO A 370 9.94 44.00 -19.70
CA PRO A 370 9.13 43.42 -18.67
C PRO A 370 9.29 41.90 -18.61
N ALA A 371 9.72 41.43 -17.42
CA ALA A 371 9.92 40.03 -17.15
C ALA A 371 8.59 39.28 -17.16
N ALA A 372 8.52 38.19 -17.93
CA ALA A 372 7.50 37.17 -17.78
C ALA A 372 7.71 36.48 -16.41
N THR A 373 6.95 36.91 -15.41
CA THR A 373 6.99 36.42 -14.04
C THR A 373 6.40 35.02 -13.95
N GLY A 374 7.22 34.09 -13.52
CA GLY A 374 6.79 32.79 -13.04
C GLY A 374 7.73 32.32 -11.93
N GLY A 375 7.30 32.44 -10.66
CA GLY A 375 7.92 31.84 -9.50
C GLY A 375 7.52 32.52 -8.19
N PRO A 376 7.16 31.79 -7.14
CA PRO A 376 6.57 32.34 -5.93
C PRO A 376 7.63 32.81 -4.92
N ALA A 377 7.50 34.03 -4.44
CA ALA A 377 8.12 34.48 -3.21
C ALA A 377 7.05 34.91 -2.24
N GLY A 378 7.14 34.42 -1.02
CA GLY A 378 6.16 34.60 0.03
C GLY A 378 6.16 35.96 0.72
N GLY A 379 5.04 36.27 1.29
CA GLY A 379 4.89 37.00 2.55
C GLY A 379 4.77 38.51 2.47
N GLY A 380 3.58 39.06 2.81
CA GLY A 380 3.41 40.43 3.30
C GLY A 380 2.17 41.15 2.79
N ALA A 381 1.24 41.36 3.70
CA ALA A 381 -0.06 41.98 3.53
C ALA A 381 -0.02 43.41 3.04
N ALA A 382 -0.95 43.78 2.19
CA ALA A 382 -1.92 44.87 2.25
C ALA A 382 -2.42 45.32 0.89
N GLY A 383 -3.70 45.26 0.68
CA GLY A 383 -4.57 46.23 0.04
C GLY A 383 -4.37 46.55 -1.42
N GLY A 384 -5.35 46.14 -2.28
CA GLY A 384 -5.77 46.96 -3.40
C GLY A 384 -5.70 46.32 -4.79
N ALA A 385 -6.89 46.02 -5.34
CA ALA A 385 -7.32 45.88 -6.72
C ALA A 385 -6.77 44.73 -7.59
N PRO A 386 -7.63 44.05 -8.37
CA PRO A 386 -7.33 42.82 -9.07
C PRO A 386 -6.66 43.09 -10.42
N ALA A 387 -5.44 42.58 -10.59
CA ALA A 387 -4.76 42.51 -11.87
C ALA A 387 -5.39 41.41 -12.74
N THR A 388 -6.02 41.82 -13.82
CA THR A 388 -6.56 41.00 -14.90
C THR A 388 -5.44 40.25 -15.63
N GLY A 389 -5.22 39.01 -15.31
CA GLY A 389 -4.43 38.06 -16.12
C GLY A 389 -5.13 37.85 -17.46
N GLY A 390 -4.37 37.97 -18.56
CA GLY A 390 -4.80 37.97 -19.94
C GLY A 390 -5.84 36.92 -20.33
N ARG A 391 -7.10 37.27 -20.22
CA ARG A 391 -8.22 36.59 -20.82
C ARG A 391 -8.48 37.24 -22.14
N THR A 392 -8.12 36.61 -23.27
CA THR A 392 -8.62 36.97 -24.59
C THR A 392 -10.14 37.06 -24.49
N SER A 393 -10.68 38.26 -24.70
CA SER A 393 -12.12 38.46 -24.68
C SER A 393 -12.77 37.69 -25.83
N PRO A 394 -14.01 37.23 -25.70
CA PRO A 394 -14.72 36.59 -26.80
C PRO A 394 -14.78 37.44 -28.07
N GLU A 395 -14.73 38.75 -27.90
CA GLU A 395 -14.67 39.75 -29.00
C GLU A 395 -13.33 39.70 -29.72
N GLU A 396 -12.22 39.56 -29.02
CA GLU A 396 -10.89 39.38 -29.63
C GLU A 396 -10.78 38.04 -30.37
N ILE A 397 -11.41 36.97 -29.84
CA ILE A 397 -11.49 35.66 -30.53
C ILE A 397 -12.30 35.79 -31.80
N ARG A 398 -13.44 36.50 -31.74
CA ARG A 398 -14.28 36.79 -32.91
C ARG A 398 -13.51 37.58 -33.96
N GLU A 399 -12.86 38.69 -33.59
CA GLU A 399 -12.07 39.50 -34.52
C GLU A 399 -10.93 38.72 -35.18
N ARG A 400 -10.23 37.90 -34.45
CA ARG A 400 -9.17 37.03 -34.99
C ARG A 400 -9.70 36.01 -35.98
N LEU A 401 -10.85 35.38 -35.70
CA LEU A 401 -11.48 34.43 -36.62
C LEU A 401 -12.02 35.14 -37.89
N VAL A 402 -12.66 36.30 -37.73
CA VAL A 402 -13.20 37.09 -38.86
C VAL A 402 -12.06 37.59 -39.77
N LYS A 403 -11.02 38.21 -39.20
CA LYS A 403 -9.87 38.74 -39.95
C LYS A 403 -8.95 37.63 -40.52
N GLY A 404 -8.75 36.54 -39.74
CA GLY A 404 -7.85 35.46 -40.14
C GLY A 404 -8.41 34.52 -41.22
N LEU A 405 -9.73 34.32 -41.23
CA LEU A 405 -10.40 33.37 -42.13
C LEU A 405 -11.27 34.03 -43.19
N GLY A 406 -11.45 35.38 -43.15
CA GLY A 406 -12.24 36.13 -44.13
C GLY A 406 -13.71 35.68 -44.16
N LEU A 407 -14.36 35.61 -42.99
CA LEU A 407 -15.72 35.09 -42.86
C LEU A 407 -16.77 36.02 -43.48
N SER A 408 -17.71 35.45 -44.24
CA SER A 408 -18.86 36.19 -44.79
C SER A 408 -19.85 36.62 -43.70
N GLU A 409 -20.71 37.59 -43.98
CA GLU A 409 -21.71 38.06 -43.00
C GLU A 409 -22.65 36.96 -42.52
N GLU A 410 -23.01 36.01 -43.38
CA GLU A 410 -23.83 34.85 -42.99
C GLU A 410 -23.08 33.90 -42.04
N GLN A 411 -21.77 33.70 -42.27
CA GLN A 411 -20.92 32.89 -41.40
C GLN A 411 -20.70 33.58 -40.06
N GLN A 412 -20.55 34.90 -40.03
CA GLN A 412 -20.44 35.65 -38.78
C GLN A 412 -21.71 35.58 -37.94
N ARG A 413 -22.92 35.65 -38.56
CA ARG A 413 -24.20 35.45 -37.84
C ARG A 413 -24.35 34.03 -37.23
N LYS A 414 -23.75 33.04 -37.85
CA LYS A 414 -23.74 31.64 -37.33
C LYS A 414 -22.65 31.40 -36.27
N LEU A 415 -21.58 32.19 -36.26
CA LEU A 415 -20.50 32.13 -35.30
C LEU A 415 -20.90 32.72 -33.94
N ASP A 416 -21.69 33.80 -33.93
CA ASP A 416 -22.06 34.49 -32.70
C ASP A 416 -22.77 33.60 -31.66
N PRO A 417 -23.76 32.76 -32.02
CA PRO A 417 -24.39 31.88 -31.04
C PRO A 417 -23.44 30.79 -30.49
N ILE A 418 -22.47 30.35 -31.28
CA ILE A 418 -21.46 29.36 -30.83
C ILE A 418 -20.54 29.94 -29.78
N LEU A 419 -20.10 31.20 -29.97
CA LEU A 419 -19.27 31.92 -29.00
C LEU A 419 -20.04 32.23 -27.70
N GLN A 420 -21.36 32.52 -27.81
CA GLN A 420 -22.23 32.72 -26.64
C GLN A 420 -22.41 31.45 -25.85
N ASP A 421 -22.68 30.30 -26.50
CA ASP A 421 -22.83 28.98 -25.86
C ASP A 421 -21.53 28.57 -25.14
N MET A 422 -20.37 28.76 -25.79
CA MET A 422 -19.06 28.52 -25.17
C MET A 422 -18.86 29.41 -23.92
N ARG A 423 -19.25 30.69 -23.96
CA ARG A 423 -19.16 31.60 -22.83
C ARG A 423 -20.02 31.13 -21.66
N GLN A 424 -21.24 30.67 -21.95
CA GLN A 424 -22.18 30.16 -20.95
C GLN A 424 -21.66 28.86 -20.29
N GLN A 425 -21.17 27.93 -21.11
CA GLN A 425 -20.58 26.67 -20.62
C GLN A 425 -19.28 26.90 -19.83
N MET A 426 -18.43 27.81 -20.26
CA MET A 426 -17.20 28.20 -19.54
C MET A 426 -17.50 28.95 -18.23
N SER A 427 -18.61 29.70 -18.17
CA SER A 427 -19.03 30.36 -16.92
C SER A 427 -19.56 29.34 -15.89
N ALA A 428 -20.28 28.32 -16.35
CA ALA A 428 -20.77 27.23 -15.50
C ALA A 428 -19.64 26.37 -14.90
N LEU A 429 -18.47 26.30 -15.55
CA LEU A 429 -17.30 25.60 -15.02
C LEU A 429 -16.67 26.28 -13.79
N ARG A 430 -17.01 27.53 -13.48
CA ARG A 430 -16.46 28.24 -12.30
C ARG A 430 -16.91 27.60 -10.98
N SER A 431 -18.05 26.94 -10.96
CA SER A 431 -18.62 26.26 -9.80
C SER A 431 -18.23 24.78 -9.68
N ALA A 432 -17.49 24.22 -10.65
CA ALA A 432 -17.06 22.80 -10.64
C ALA A 432 -15.75 22.58 -9.86
N PRO A 433 -15.52 21.36 -9.29
CA PRO A 433 -14.26 20.98 -8.65
C PRO A 433 -13.06 21.11 -9.59
N GLU A 434 -11.89 21.42 -9.04
CA GLU A 434 -10.69 21.78 -9.83
C GLU A 434 -10.21 20.66 -10.75
N THR A 435 -10.35 19.41 -10.33
CA THR A 435 -9.99 18.20 -11.11
C THR A 435 -10.86 18.00 -12.36
N GLU A 436 -12.14 18.41 -12.32
CA GLU A 436 -13.06 18.28 -13.45
C GLU A 436 -13.00 19.49 -14.40
N ARG A 437 -12.56 20.66 -13.92
CA ARG A 437 -12.50 21.91 -14.73
C ARG A 437 -11.63 21.76 -15.97
N GLN A 438 -10.46 21.11 -15.83
CA GLN A 438 -9.52 20.97 -16.95
C GLN A 438 -10.07 20.04 -18.04
N GLN A 439 -10.65 18.91 -17.65
CA GLN A 439 -11.23 17.94 -18.60
C GLN A 439 -12.45 18.52 -19.32
N ARG A 440 -13.38 19.14 -18.58
CA ARG A 440 -14.57 19.77 -19.15
C ARG A 440 -14.25 21.01 -20.00
N ALA A 441 -13.22 21.79 -19.62
CA ALA A 441 -12.76 22.90 -20.46
C ALA A 441 -12.12 22.43 -21.77
N ALA A 442 -11.45 21.28 -21.78
CA ALA A 442 -10.91 20.69 -23.00
C ALA A 442 -12.03 20.21 -23.93
N SER A 443 -13.03 19.51 -23.41
CA SER A 443 -14.17 19.03 -24.20
C SER A 443 -15.01 20.18 -24.78
N ILE A 444 -15.22 21.28 -24.03
CA ILE A 444 -15.93 22.47 -24.53
C ILE A 444 -15.16 23.11 -25.68
N ARG A 445 -13.82 23.22 -25.59
CA ARG A 445 -13.00 23.76 -26.69
C ARG A 445 -13.04 22.89 -27.93
N GLU A 446 -13.06 21.56 -27.76
CA GLU A 446 -13.15 20.60 -28.85
C GLU A 446 -14.52 20.66 -29.53
N ALA A 447 -15.61 20.70 -28.78
CA ALA A 447 -16.95 20.89 -29.28
C ALA A 447 -17.14 22.21 -30.04
N MET A 448 -16.54 23.29 -29.51
CA MET A 448 -16.52 24.59 -30.22
C MET A 448 -15.77 24.50 -31.55
N ARG A 449 -14.58 23.87 -31.57
CA ARG A 449 -13.80 23.69 -32.81
C ARG A 449 -14.58 22.92 -33.87
N ALA A 450 -15.27 21.84 -33.47
CA ALA A 450 -16.09 21.05 -34.38
C ALA A 450 -17.22 21.90 -34.99
N ARG A 451 -17.97 22.64 -34.16
CA ARG A 451 -19.08 23.51 -34.63
C ARG A 451 -18.59 24.69 -35.51
N VAL A 452 -17.44 25.27 -35.20
CA VAL A 452 -16.83 26.33 -36.05
C VAL A 452 -16.42 25.73 -37.39
N ARG A 453 -15.85 24.53 -37.42
CA ARG A 453 -15.47 23.83 -38.65
C ARG A 453 -16.65 23.55 -39.58
N ASP A 454 -17.85 23.28 -39.03
CA ASP A 454 -19.04 23.01 -39.81
C ASP A 454 -19.57 24.23 -40.59
N ILE A 455 -19.25 25.45 -40.15
CA ILE A 455 -19.68 26.71 -40.78
C ILE A 455 -18.69 27.17 -41.87
N LEU A 456 -17.46 26.65 -41.87
CA LEU A 456 -16.37 27.07 -42.74
C LEU A 456 -16.44 26.38 -44.11
N THR A 457 -16.06 27.07 -45.18
CA THR A 457 -15.83 26.49 -46.51
C THR A 457 -14.59 25.57 -46.51
N PRO A 458 -14.44 24.67 -47.49
CA PRO A 458 -13.29 23.75 -47.53
C PRO A 458 -11.92 24.45 -47.44
N GLU A 459 -11.75 25.57 -48.10
CA GLU A 459 -10.50 26.36 -48.07
C GLU A 459 -10.27 27.06 -46.72
N GLN A 460 -11.33 27.52 -46.09
CA GLN A 460 -11.28 28.14 -44.77
C GLN A 460 -11.00 27.08 -43.67
N ARG A 461 -11.49 25.85 -43.83
CA ARG A 461 -11.19 24.70 -42.93
C ARG A 461 -9.71 24.39 -42.91
N GLU A 462 -9.07 24.39 -44.08
CA GLU A 462 -7.63 24.07 -44.15
C GLU A 462 -6.79 25.14 -43.44
N LYS A 463 -7.11 26.42 -43.63
CA LYS A 463 -6.47 27.55 -42.91
C LYS A 463 -6.72 27.51 -41.41
N PHE A 464 -7.92 27.13 -41.00
CA PHE A 464 -8.29 26.99 -39.58
C PHE A 464 -7.54 25.82 -38.93
N ASP A 465 -7.49 24.66 -39.60
CA ASP A 465 -6.77 23.49 -39.12
C ASP A 465 -5.24 23.74 -39.07
N GLN A 466 -4.66 24.46 -40.05
CA GLN A 466 -3.25 24.89 -39.99
C GLN A 466 -2.99 25.87 -38.85
N SER A 467 -3.86 26.82 -38.61
CA SER A 467 -3.72 27.77 -37.48
C SER A 467 -3.91 27.10 -36.12
N ALA A 468 -4.80 26.09 -36.03
CA ALA A 468 -5.02 25.27 -34.84
C ALA A 468 -3.84 24.32 -34.59
N ALA A 469 -3.24 23.73 -35.63
CA ALA A 469 -2.03 22.93 -35.56
C ALA A 469 -0.80 23.76 -35.14
N ALA A 470 -0.67 25.00 -35.66
CA ALA A 470 0.38 25.93 -35.23
C ALA A 470 0.22 26.36 -33.76
N ALA A 471 -1.01 26.51 -33.27
CA ALA A 471 -1.30 26.83 -31.88
C ALA A 471 -1.06 25.62 -30.95
N SER A 472 -1.27 24.39 -31.44
CA SER A 472 -0.99 23.15 -30.69
C SER A 472 0.49 22.77 -30.71
N SER A 473 1.22 23.02 -31.77
CA SER A 473 2.68 22.82 -31.86
C SER A 473 3.47 23.87 -31.05
N GLY A 474 2.89 25.02 -30.73
CA GLY A 474 3.47 26.03 -29.82
C GLY A 474 3.37 25.64 -28.33
N SER A 475 2.57 24.63 -27.95
CA SER A 475 2.45 24.12 -26.56
C SER A 475 3.30 22.88 -26.25
N GLY A 476 4.03 22.35 -27.22
CA GLY A 476 5.08 21.37 -27.04
C GLY A 476 6.35 22.01 -26.47
N ARG A 477 6.26 22.63 -25.29
CA ARG A 477 7.45 22.97 -24.52
C ARG A 477 8.17 21.66 -24.23
N SER A 478 9.32 21.45 -24.87
CA SER A 478 10.28 20.42 -24.45
C SER A 478 10.45 20.53 -22.93
N ARG A 479 10.09 19.48 -22.22
CA ARG A 479 10.30 19.38 -20.76
C ARG A 479 11.76 19.67 -20.48
N GLY A 480 12.07 20.84 -19.92
CA GLY A 480 13.42 21.21 -19.48
C GLY A 480 14.06 22.45 -20.13
N ALA A 481 13.54 23.01 -21.21
CA ALA A 481 14.15 24.20 -21.83
C ALA A 481 13.61 25.48 -21.19
N SER A 482 14.47 26.26 -20.53
CA SER A 482 14.17 27.59 -19.99
C SER A 482 14.92 28.68 -20.77
N ALA A 483 14.33 29.88 -20.91
CA ALA A 483 15.02 30.99 -21.51
C ALA A 483 15.93 31.65 -20.47
N GLY A 484 17.19 31.82 -20.81
CA GLY A 484 18.18 32.52 -20.02
C GLY A 484 18.86 33.64 -20.79
N ARG A 485 19.57 34.48 -20.06
CA ARG A 485 20.37 35.57 -20.67
C ARG A 485 21.70 35.65 -19.95
N VAL A 486 22.79 35.75 -20.73
CA VAL A 486 24.13 36.00 -20.21
C VAL A 486 24.69 37.29 -20.86
N TYR A 487 25.70 37.85 -20.26
CA TYR A 487 26.38 39.04 -20.79
C TYR A 487 27.80 38.70 -21.15
N VAL A 488 28.21 39.06 -22.34
CA VAL A 488 29.57 38.92 -22.89
C VAL A 488 30.20 40.30 -22.99
N VAL A 489 31.49 40.41 -22.83
CA VAL A 489 32.22 41.68 -23.04
C VAL A 489 32.42 41.86 -24.55
N ASP A 490 31.92 42.96 -25.12
CA ASP A 490 32.13 43.32 -26.52
C ASP A 490 33.50 43.96 -26.70
N GLU A 491 33.95 44.18 -27.95
CA GLU A 491 35.25 44.79 -28.29
C GLU A 491 35.42 46.18 -27.66
N ASP A 492 34.32 46.86 -27.40
CA ASP A 492 34.29 48.19 -26.71
C ASP A 492 34.32 48.08 -25.17
N GLY A 493 34.43 46.89 -24.56
CA GLY A 493 34.41 46.68 -23.12
C GLY A 493 33.04 46.84 -22.47
N LYS A 494 31.95 46.86 -23.26
CA LYS A 494 30.54 46.96 -22.76
C LYS A 494 29.87 45.62 -22.67
N PRO A 495 28.94 45.41 -21.72
CA PRO A 495 28.20 44.15 -21.60
C PRO A 495 27.14 44.02 -22.70
N LYS A 496 27.28 43.04 -23.58
CA LYS A 496 26.32 42.67 -24.62
C LYS A 496 25.47 41.49 -24.16
N ALA A 497 24.15 41.61 -24.18
CA ALA A 497 23.24 40.57 -23.78
C ALA A 497 23.10 39.49 -24.88
N VAL A 498 23.30 38.23 -24.53
CA VAL A 498 23.06 37.06 -25.39
C VAL A 498 21.93 36.26 -24.79
N SER A 499 20.87 36.07 -25.57
CA SER A 499 19.72 35.22 -25.17
C SER A 499 20.03 33.77 -25.45
N LEU A 500 19.76 32.90 -24.46
CA LEU A 500 20.05 31.49 -24.50
C LEU A 500 18.79 30.66 -24.22
N THR A 501 18.74 29.47 -24.79
CA THR A 501 17.83 28.41 -24.35
C THR A 501 18.64 27.44 -23.51
N LEU A 502 18.25 27.30 -22.26
CA LEU A 502 18.96 26.51 -21.24
C LEU A 502 18.33 25.12 -21.16
N GLY A 503 19.19 24.12 -20.95
CA GLY A 503 18.83 22.73 -20.72
C GLY A 503 18.95 22.32 -19.25
N ILE A 504 19.61 21.18 -19.01
CA ILE A 504 19.84 20.64 -17.67
C ILE A 504 20.87 21.45 -16.90
N SER A 505 20.80 21.42 -15.57
CA SER A 505 21.73 22.10 -14.67
C SER A 505 22.21 21.15 -13.58
N ASP A 506 23.51 21.26 -13.23
CA ASP A 506 24.13 20.52 -12.11
C ASP A 506 24.19 21.34 -10.80
N GLY A 507 23.53 22.53 -10.77
CA GLY A 507 23.58 23.46 -9.65
C GLY A 507 24.75 24.47 -9.74
N THR A 508 25.85 24.15 -10.41
CA THR A 508 27.00 25.05 -10.64
C THR A 508 27.02 25.61 -12.06
N SER A 509 26.69 24.79 -13.03
CA SER A 509 26.64 25.10 -14.47
C SER A 509 25.32 24.67 -15.09
N THR A 510 24.93 25.31 -16.19
CA THR A 510 23.72 25.00 -16.96
C THR A 510 24.07 24.78 -18.43
N GLU A 511 23.46 23.76 -19.03
CA GLU A 511 23.57 23.43 -20.45
C GLU A 511 22.99 24.55 -21.31
N VAL A 512 23.66 24.87 -22.40
CA VAL A 512 23.17 25.78 -23.46
C VAL A 512 22.72 24.94 -24.64
N LEU A 513 21.39 24.90 -24.87
CA LEU A 513 20.78 24.16 -25.99
C LEU A 513 20.81 24.99 -27.29
N ARG A 514 20.58 26.31 -27.19
CA ARG A 514 20.59 27.25 -28.31
C ARG A 514 21.03 28.62 -27.83
N GLY A 515 21.87 29.30 -28.63
CA GLY A 515 22.34 30.66 -28.39
C GLY A 515 23.66 30.91 -29.11
N ASP A 516 23.97 32.21 -29.33
CA ASP A 516 25.22 32.64 -30.01
C ASP A 516 26.38 32.69 -29.00
N LEU A 517 26.72 31.52 -28.38
CA LEU A 517 27.90 31.35 -27.56
C LEU A 517 28.85 30.33 -28.17
N LYS A 518 30.13 30.68 -28.21
CA LYS A 518 31.19 29.78 -28.68
C LYS A 518 31.94 29.18 -27.52
N ASP A 519 32.48 27.99 -27.74
CA ASP A 519 33.39 27.37 -26.78
C ASP A 519 34.62 28.26 -26.53
N GLY A 520 35.02 28.40 -25.27
CA GLY A 520 36.12 29.29 -24.87
C GLY A 520 35.74 30.79 -24.74
N GLN A 521 34.49 31.19 -24.98
CA GLN A 521 34.05 32.55 -24.88
C GLN A 521 33.87 32.97 -23.41
N ASP A 522 34.31 34.21 -23.10
CA ASP A 522 34.20 34.75 -21.74
C ASP A 522 32.82 35.36 -21.48
N VAL A 523 32.14 34.88 -20.44
CA VAL A 523 30.85 35.39 -19.95
C VAL A 523 31.03 36.12 -18.62
N ILE A 524 30.30 37.20 -18.39
CA ILE A 524 30.41 37.99 -17.17
C ILE A 524 29.70 37.28 -16.02
N VAL A 525 30.42 37.02 -14.94
CA VAL A 525 29.91 36.38 -13.71
C VAL A 525 29.79 37.36 -12.54
N GLY A 526 30.37 38.56 -12.66
CA GLY A 526 30.32 39.58 -11.62
C GLY A 526 31.15 40.81 -12.00
N GLY A 527 31.17 41.86 -11.17
CA GLY A 527 31.88 43.11 -11.42
C GLY A 527 30.97 44.20 -11.98
N GLY A 528 31.44 45.42 -12.08
CA GLY A 528 30.70 46.65 -12.38
C GLY A 528 30.59 47.50 -11.12
N SER A 529 31.05 48.77 -11.21
CA SER A 529 31.16 49.75 -10.12
C SER A 529 30.09 49.59 -9.04
N ALA A 530 30.46 49.14 -7.86
CA ALA A 530 29.70 49.44 -6.65
C ALA A 530 29.85 50.96 -6.42
N SER A 531 28.80 51.73 -6.56
CA SER A 531 28.74 53.10 -6.06
C SER A 531 29.02 53.04 -4.55
N GLN A 532 30.17 53.54 -4.14
CA GLN A 532 30.46 53.84 -2.72
C GLN A 532 29.42 54.87 -2.26
N ARG A 533 28.49 54.45 -1.43
CA ARG A 533 27.75 55.38 -0.58
C ARG A 533 28.77 55.95 0.42
N PRO A 534 28.92 57.29 0.55
CA PRO A 534 29.78 57.85 1.60
C PRO A 534 29.13 57.50 2.93
N GLY A 535 29.86 56.75 3.73
CA GLY A 535 29.50 56.43 5.11
C GLY A 535 29.64 57.71 5.94
N THR A 536 28.53 58.26 6.39
CA THR A 536 28.49 59.23 7.47
C THR A 536 28.93 58.52 8.76
N GLY A 537 30.11 58.97 9.22
CA GLY A 537 30.68 58.56 10.49
C GLY A 537 29.75 58.86 11.66
N GLY A 538 29.28 57.83 12.31
CA GLY A 538 28.57 57.88 13.58
C GLY A 538 29.48 57.32 14.66
N THR A 539 29.97 58.21 15.56
CA THR A 539 30.73 57.89 16.78
C THR A 539 29.94 56.92 17.67
N PRO A 540 30.64 55.95 18.30
CA PRO A 540 29.97 55.05 19.27
C PRO A 540 29.78 55.80 20.61
N ARG A 541 28.55 55.92 21.06
CA ARG A 541 28.20 56.31 22.46
C ARG A 541 28.27 55.06 23.35
N LEU A 542 29.25 55.05 24.24
CA LEU A 542 29.23 54.20 25.43
C LEU A 542 28.03 54.59 26.28
N ARG A 543 27.26 53.61 26.73
CA ARG A 543 26.39 53.71 27.91
C ARG A 543 26.87 52.73 28.95
N LEU A 544 27.13 53.30 30.11
CA LEU A 544 27.33 52.64 31.41
C LEU A 544 26.11 51.82 31.82
#